data_e4e53cbeba6a36a6445b24ba23c062ac
#
_entry.id   e4e53cbeba6a36a6445b24ba23c062ac
#
_cell.length_a   1.000
_cell.length_b   1.000
_cell.length_c   1.000
_cell.angle_alpha   90.00
_cell.angle_beta   90.00
_cell.angle_gamma   90.00
#
_symmetry.space_group_name_H-M   'P 1'
#
loop_
_entity.id
_entity.type
_entity.pdbx_description
1 polymer ?
#
loop_
_entity_poly.entity_id
_entity_poly.type
_entity_poly.pdbx_seq_one_letter_code
_entity_poly.pdbx_strand_id
1 'polypeptide(L)'
;MVEAGILAAIAIVFAIISMYVPVIGSFINFLWPLPIAICGMRNGLRWSVMTLIVADIAVAVLISPLHAFSLLAAFGLVGLTLGECMRRGYKPFKLMLISSVACLISIGASFLIALYIMGIQPVDMMFTSLEEAARESVGYYQSMGMSQTEIDAAVKSNAEMLRMMRLIMPGAFFLCAPIIAFVNYLAARKILSKLGAAFEEFPPFTQWNVPGWMLWP
;
A
#
# COMPACT_ATOMS: atom_id res chain seq x y z
N MET A 1 -27.69 -0.61 0.50
CA MET A 1 -27.41 -1.83 1.26
C MET A 1 -26.81 -2.92 0.40
N VAL A 2 -27.46 -3.38 -0.66
CA VAL A 2 -26.96 -4.46 -1.55
C VAL A 2 -25.59 -4.14 -2.14
N GLU A 3 -25.39 -2.92 -2.62
CA GLU A 3 -24.13 -2.48 -3.22
C GLU A 3 -22.95 -2.52 -2.22
N ALA A 4 -23.17 -2.09 -0.97
CA ALA A 4 -22.16 -2.16 0.08
C ALA A 4 -21.77 -3.63 0.39
N GLY A 5 -22.74 -4.55 0.37
CA GLY A 5 -22.48 -5.98 0.52
C GLY A 5 -21.66 -6.57 -0.63
N ILE A 6 -21.95 -6.19 -1.87
CA ILE A 6 -21.17 -6.61 -3.04
C ILE A 6 -19.74 -6.10 -2.96
N LEU A 7 -19.55 -4.82 -2.56
CA LEU A 7 -18.22 -4.23 -2.40
C LEU A 7 -17.43 -4.87 -1.26
N ALA A 8 -18.11 -5.26 -0.16
CA ALA A 8 -17.48 -6.04 0.90
C ALA A 8 -17.01 -7.41 0.38
N ALA A 9 -17.84 -8.11 -0.39
CA ALA A 9 -17.47 -9.39 -1.00
C ALA A 9 -16.25 -9.24 -1.93
N ILE A 10 -16.18 -8.17 -2.73
CA ILE A 10 -15.01 -7.89 -3.59
C ILE A 10 -13.75 -7.65 -2.73
N ALA A 11 -13.86 -6.91 -1.63
CA ALA A 11 -12.74 -6.67 -0.72
C ALA A 11 -12.23 -7.98 -0.09
N ILE A 12 -13.13 -8.89 0.28
CA ILE A 12 -12.80 -10.23 0.79
C ILE A 12 -12.08 -11.05 -0.28
N VAL A 13 -12.57 -11.05 -1.53
CA VAL A 13 -11.92 -11.74 -2.65
C VAL A 13 -10.52 -11.17 -2.89
N PHE A 14 -10.33 -9.86 -2.83
CA PHE A 14 -9.02 -9.24 -2.97
C PHE A 14 -8.06 -9.71 -1.85
N ALA A 15 -8.53 -9.79 -0.61
CA ALA A 15 -7.73 -10.29 0.50
C ALA A 15 -7.34 -11.77 0.30
N ILE A 16 -8.26 -12.61 -0.16
CA ILE A 16 -7.98 -14.02 -0.46
C ILE A 16 -6.93 -14.13 -1.57
N ILE A 17 -7.10 -13.41 -2.68
CA ILE A 17 -6.14 -13.45 -3.79
C ILE A 17 -4.77 -12.91 -3.34
N SER A 18 -4.75 -11.86 -2.52
CA SER A 18 -3.49 -11.29 -2.01
C SER A 18 -2.68 -12.28 -1.16
N MET A 19 -3.36 -13.20 -0.48
CA MET A 19 -2.71 -14.20 0.37
C MET A 19 -2.24 -15.44 -0.41
N TYR A 20 -3.05 -15.92 -1.37
CA TYR A 20 -2.82 -17.21 -2.00
C TYR A 20 -2.16 -17.15 -3.37
N VAL A 21 -2.13 -15.98 -4.03
CA VAL A 21 -1.53 -15.82 -5.36
C VAL A 21 -0.25 -15.02 -5.26
N PRO A 22 0.94 -15.65 -5.35
CA PRO A 22 2.21 -14.93 -5.34
C PRO A 22 2.28 -13.91 -6.49
N VAL A 23 3.03 -12.84 -6.32
CA VAL A 23 3.23 -11.75 -7.29
C VAL A 23 1.95 -10.95 -7.57
N ILE A 24 0.92 -11.55 -8.18
CA ILE A 24 -0.36 -10.89 -8.48
C ILE A 24 -1.05 -10.44 -7.19
N GLY A 25 -0.99 -11.25 -6.15
CA GLY A 25 -1.55 -10.94 -4.84
C GLY A 25 -0.97 -9.68 -4.24
N SER A 26 0.33 -9.44 -4.39
CA SER A 26 0.97 -8.21 -3.92
C SER A 26 0.40 -6.96 -4.60
N PHE A 27 0.15 -7.00 -5.91
CA PHE A 27 -0.50 -5.90 -6.63
C PHE A 27 -1.95 -5.70 -6.20
N ILE A 28 -2.71 -6.79 -6.00
CA ILE A 28 -4.10 -6.73 -5.55
C ILE A 28 -4.20 -6.19 -4.13
N ASN A 29 -3.23 -6.48 -3.28
CA ASN A 29 -3.16 -5.94 -1.94
C ASN A 29 -3.13 -4.39 -1.93
N PHE A 30 -2.41 -3.76 -2.85
CA PHE A 30 -2.41 -2.30 -3.00
C PHE A 30 -3.77 -1.75 -3.46
N LEU A 31 -4.60 -2.55 -4.12
CA LEU A 31 -5.94 -2.16 -4.57
C LEU A 31 -7.04 -2.51 -3.55
N TRP A 32 -6.68 -3.12 -2.43
CA TRP A 32 -7.64 -3.48 -1.39
C TRP A 32 -8.48 -2.31 -0.86
N PRO A 33 -7.98 -1.06 -0.73
CA PRO A 33 -8.79 0.10 -0.36
C PRO A 33 -9.88 0.46 -1.36
N LEU A 34 -9.78 -0.02 -2.60
CA LEU A 34 -10.63 0.41 -3.72
C LEU A 34 -12.13 0.13 -3.52
N PRO A 35 -12.57 -1.09 -3.15
CA PRO A 35 -14.00 -1.35 -2.88
C PRO A 35 -14.55 -0.47 -1.77
N ILE A 36 -13.75 -0.20 -0.73
CA ILE A 36 -14.11 0.65 0.41
C ILE A 36 -14.27 2.11 -0.04
N ALA A 37 -13.35 2.60 -0.88
CA ALA A 37 -13.41 3.95 -1.44
C ALA A 37 -14.61 4.14 -2.38
N ILE A 38 -14.90 3.16 -3.23
CA ILE A 38 -16.07 3.17 -4.12
C ILE A 38 -17.35 3.21 -3.29
N CYS A 39 -17.45 2.40 -2.23
CA CYS A 39 -18.58 2.43 -1.31
C CYS A 39 -18.74 3.81 -0.66
N GLY A 40 -17.65 4.40 -0.18
CA GLY A 40 -17.62 5.70 0.45
C GLY A 40 -18.09 6.81 -0.48
N MET A 41 -17.64 6.81 -1.71
CA MET A 41 -18.06 7.79 -2.72
C MET A 41 -19.55 7.68 -3.06
N ARG A 42 -20.06 6.46 -3.26
CA ARG A 42 -21.45 6.24 -3.71
C ARG A 42 -22.47 6.28 -2.57
N ASN A 43 -22.14 5.66 -1.45
CA ASN A 43 -23.11 5.44 -0.36
C ASN A 43 -22.76 6.26 0.91
N GLY A 44 -21.63 6.94 0.94
CA GLY A 44 -21.17 7.77 2.03
C GLY A 44 -20.33 7.02 3.08
N LEU A 45 -19.69 7.80 3.95
CA LEU A 45 -18.71 7.33 4.93
C LEU A 45 -19.27 6.20 5.84
N ARG A 46 -20.52 6.30 6.25
CA ARG A 46 -21.17 5.33 7.13
C ARG A 46 -21.19 3.92 6.53
N TRP A 47 -21.54 3.82 5.26
CA TRP A 47 -21.56 2.55 4.53
C TRP A 47 -20.17 2.05 4.21
N SER A 48 -19.23 2.95 3.94
CA SER A 48 -17.82 2.61 3.73
C SER A 48 -17.22 1.98 4.99
N VAL A 49 -17.48 2.55 6.16
CA VAL A 49 -17.05 1.98 7.45
C VAL A 49 -17.67 0.60 7.68
N MET A 50 -18.98 0.45 7.39
CA MET A 50 -19.64 -0.86 7.52
C MET A 50 -19.04 -1.89 6.56
N THR A 51 -18.78 -1.50 5.30
CA THR A 51 -18.12 -2.37 4.31
C THR A 51 -16.74 -2.80 4.79
N LEU A 52 -15.96 -1.86 5.33
CA LEU A 52 -14.65 -2.14 5.89
C LEU A 52 -14.71 -3.15 7.04
N ILE A 53 -15.59 -2.92 8.03
CA ILE A 53 -15.73 -3.79 9.19
C ILE A 53 -16.19 -5.20 8.78
N VAL A 54 -17.18 -5.30 7.90
CA VAL A 54 -17.70 -6.59 7.42
C VAL A 54 -16.62 -7.35 6.65
N ALA A 55 -15.91 -6.66 5.76
CA ALA A 55 -14.82 -7.29 5.00
C ALA A 55 -13.69 -7.75 5.94
N ASP A 56 -13.33 -6.94 6.91
CA ASP A 56 -12.25 -7.24 7.85
C ASP A 56 -12.58 -8.41 8.76
N ILE A 57 -13.80 -8.45 9.33
CA ILE A 57 -14.28 -9.61 10.11
C ILE A 57 -14.28 -10.88 9.27
N ALA A 58 -14.75 -10.83 8.01
CA ALA A 58 -14.75 -11.99 7.13
C ALA A 58 -13.32 -12.47 6.83
N VAL A 59 -12.38 -11.55 6.58
CA VAL A 59 -10.96 -11.88 6.40
C VAL A 59 -10.37 -12.49 7.67
N ALA A 60 -10.73 -11.97 8.85
CA ALA A 60 -10.27 -12.52 10.13
C ALA A 60 -10.70 -13.98 10.32
N VAL A 61 -11.93 -14.31 9.91
CA VAL A 61 -12.49 -15.68 10.03
C VAL A 61 -11.96 -16.61 8.94
N LEU A 62 -11.84 -16.12 7.69
CA LEU A 62 -11.51 -16.96 6.53
C LEU A 62 -10.00 -17.16 6.34
N ILE A 63 -9.18 -16.20 6.77
CA ILE A 63 -7.72 -16.23 6.57
C ILE A 63 -7.02 -16.28 7.93
N SER A 64 -6.96 -15.13 8.60
CA SER A 64 -6.46 -15.03 9.98
C SER A 64 -6.80 -13.66 10.59
N PRO A 65 -6.99 -13.57 11.92
CA PRO A 65 -7.19 -12.29 12.60
C PRO A 65 -6.01 -11.32 12.40
N LEU A 66 -4.79 -11.86 12.35
CA LEU A 66 -3.58 -11.07 12.18
C LEU A 66 -3.52 -10.42 10.79
N HIS A 67 -3.89 -11.16 9.75
CA HIS A 67 -3.92 -10.65 8.38
C HIS A 67 -4.99 -9.56 8.21
N ALA A 68 -6.19 -9.77 8.75
CA ALA A 68 -7.26 -8.78 8.77
C ALA A 68 -6.80 -7.49 9.45
N PHE A 69 -6.26 -7.60 10.65
CA PHE A 69 -5.76 -6.45 11.38
C PHE A 69 -4.65 -5.68 10.62
N SER A 70 -3.77 -6.40 9.93
CA SER A 70 -2.74 -5.79 9.09
C SER A 70 -3.33 -5.02 7.90
N LEU A 71 -4.36 -5.56 7.24
CA LEU A 71 -5.06 -4.89 6.14
C LEU A 71 -5.80 -3.65 6.64
N LEU A 72 -6.52 -3.77 7.74
CA LEU A 72 -7.23 -2.65 8.37
C LEU A 72 -6.27 -1.50 8.72
N ALA A 73 -5.18 -1.81 9.39
CA ALA A 73 -4.18 -0.83 9.82
C ALA A 73 -3.48 -0.17 8.63
N ALA A 74 -3.07 -0.95 7.61
CA ALA A 74 -2.32 -0.42 6.47
C ALA A 74 -3.20 0.35 5.47
N PHE A 75 -4.41 -0.11 5.22
CA PHE A 75 -5.21 0.35 4.09
C PHE A 75 -6.61 0.85 4.45
N GLY A 76 -7.14 0.53 5.62
CA GLY A 76 -8.50 0.89 6.02
C GLY A 76 -8.74 2.41 5.96
N LEU A 77 -7.83 3.18 6.55
CA LEU A 77 -7.92 4.64 6.56
C LEU A 77 -7.80 5.25 5.17
N VAL A 78 -6.97 4.65 4.31
CA VAL A 78 -6.79 5.10 2.91
C VAL A 78 -8.09 4.97 2.12
N GLY A 79 -8.76 3.82 2.22
CA GLY A 79 -10.05 3.58 1.56
C GLY A 79 -11.14 4.54 2.01
N LEU A 80 -11.25 4.75 3.34
CA LEU A 80 -12.25 5.67 3.91
C LEU A 80 -12.02 7.12 3.49
N THR A 81 -10.79 7.60 3.59
CA THR A 81 -10.44 9.00 3.24
C THR A 81 -10.57 9.25 1.76
N LEU A 82 -10.12 8.34 0.91
CA LEU A 82 -10.22 8.44 -0.54
C LEU A 82 -11.70 8.51 -0.97
N GLY A 83 -12.55 7.61 -0.48
CA GLY A 83 -13.97 7.57 -0.80
C GLY A 83 -14.69 8.84 -0.36
N GLU A 84 -14.45 9.33 0.86
CA GLU A 84 -15.06 10.54 1.37
C GLU A 84 -14.59 11.80 0.64
N CYS A 85 -13.30 11.90 0.31
CA CYS A 85 -12.77 13.02 -0.48
C CYS A 85 -13.35 13.06 -1.89
N MET A 86 -13.52 11.90 -2.54
CA MET A 86 -14.18 11.80 -3.84
C MET A 86 -15.66 12.21 -3.75
N ARG A 87 -16.36 11.76 -2.71
CA ARG A 87 -17.78 12.10 -2.47
C ARG A 87 -17.98 13.60 -2.29
N ARG A 88 -17.06 14.27 -1.57
CA ARG A 88 -17.12 15.73 -1.35
C ARG A 88 -16.70 16.55 -2.57
N GLY A 89 -16.30 15.91 -3.68
CA GLY A 89 -15.85 16.61 -4.88
C GLY A 89 -14.58 17.43 -4.66
N TYR A 90 -13.65 16.97 -3.82
CA TYR A 90 -12.40 17.68 -3.63
C TYR A 90 -11.57 17.67 -4.91
N LYS A 91 -10.93 18.81 -5.20
CA LYS A 91 -9.99 18.92 -6.32
C LYS A 91 -8.92 17.82 -6.22
N PRO A 92 -8.46 17.26 -7.35
CA PRO A 92 -7.54 16.13 -7.38
C PRO A 92 -6.30 16.31 -6.50
N PHE A 93 -5.69 17.49 -6.51
CA PHE A 93 -4.50 17.78 -5.69
C PHE A 93 -4.79 17.69 -4.17
N LYS A 94 -5.90 18.31 -3.72
CA LYS A 94 -6.30 18.26 -2.30
C LYS A 94 -6.64 16.84 -1.86
N LEU A 95 -7.33 16.10 -2.73
CA LEU A 95 -7.66 14.70 -2.50
C LEU A 95 -6.39 13.85 -2.35
N MET A 96 -5.43 14.03 -3.26
CA MET A 96 -4.14 13.35 -3.22
C MET A 96 -3.39 13.64 -1.92
N LEU A 97 -3.32 14.91 -1.51
CA LEU A 97 -2.63 15.30 -0.28
C LEU A 97 -3.25 14.61 0.95
N ILE A 98 -4.57 14.68 1.10
CA ILE A 98 -5.28 14.07 2.23
C ILE A 98 -5.10 12.54 2.24
N SER A 99 -5.25 11.89 1.08
CA SER A 99 -5.08 10.44 0.98
C SER A 99 -3.64 9.99 1.21
N SER A 100 -2.65 10.80 0.80
CA SER A 100 -1.22 10.52 1.07
C SER A 100 -0.92 10.65 2.56
N VAL A 101 -1.43 11.68 3.23
CA VAL A 101 -1.29 11.83 4.69
C VAL A 101 -1.97 10.67 5.41
N ALA A 102 -3.18 10.28 5.01
CA ALA A 102 -3.87 9.13 5.56
C ALA A 102 -3.06 7.83 5.37
N CYS A 103 -2.42 7.65 4.22
CA CYS A 103 -1.55 6.51 3.94
C CYS A 103 -0.31 6.52 4.86
N LEU A 104 0.34 7.67 5.06
CA LEU A 104 1.48 7.79 5.99
C LEU A 104 1.06 7.47 7.43
N ILE A 105 -0.10 7.97 7.87
CA ILE A 105 -0.64 7.65 9.19
C ILE A 105 -0.91 6.13 9.31
N SER A 106 -1.50 5.51 8.29
CA SER A 106 -1.74 4.07 8.24
C SER A 106 -0.45 3.26 8.32
N ILE A 107 0.56 3.62 7.55
CA ILE A 107 1.89 2.98 7.59
C ILE A 107 2.49 3.14 8.99
N GLY A 108 2.50 4.35 9.54
CA GLY A 108 3.02 4.61 10.89
C GLY A 108 2.27 3.82 11.96
N ALA A 109 0.95 3.78 11.91
CA ALA A 109 0.13 2.98 12.82
C ALA A 109 0.44 1.49 12.72
N SER A 110 0.60 0.97 11.50
CA SER A 110 0.96 -0.43 11.26
C SER A 110 2.32 -0.79 11.87
N PHE A 111 3.31 0.11 11.75
CA PHE A 111 4.62 -0.07 12.39
C PHE A 111 4.54 -0.05 13.92
N LEU A 112 3.80 0.90 14.50
CA LEU A 112 3.63 0.98 15.96
C LEU A 112 2.92 -0.26 16.50
N ILE A 113 1.91 -0.76 15.80
CA ILE A 113 1.19 -1.98 16.15
C ILE A 113 2.11 -3.20 16.08
N ALA A 114 2.88 -3.34 14.99
CA ALA A 114 3.85 -4.43 14.85
C ALA A 114 4.87 -4.41 15.99
N LEU A 115 5.40 -3.23 16.32
CA LEU A 115 6.41 -3.07 17.35
C LEU A 115 5.88 -3.32 18.78
N TYR A 116 4.76 -2.64 19.15
CA TYR A 116 4.29 -2.62 20.53
C TYR A 116 3.33 -3.76 20.87
N ILE A 117 2.52 -4.23 19.91
CA ILE A 117 1.51 -5.28 20.15
C ILE A 117 2.06 -6.65 19.76
N MET A 118 2.77 -6.74 18.63
CA MET A 118 3.27 -8.01 18.13
C MET A 118 4.71 -8.31 18.58
N GLY A 119 5.44 -7.30 19.10
CA GLY A 119 6.85 -7.43 19.46
C GLY A 119 7.77 -7.70 18.26
N ILE A 120 7.31 -7.37 17.05
CA ILE A 120 7.99 -7.62 15.79
C ILE A 120 8.58 -6.31 15.28
N GLN A 121 9.81 -6.37 14.79
CA GLN A 121 10.43 -5.26 14.07
C GLN A 121 10.42 -5.55 12.56
N PRO A 122 9.39 -5.08 11.81
CA PRO A 122 9.20 -5.48 10.41
C PRO A 122 10.39 -5.13 9.52
N VAL A 123 11.04 -4.00 9.81
CA VAL A 123 12.23 -3.54 9.08
C VAL A 123 13.40 -4.49 9.30
N ASP A 124 13.69 -4.82 10.56
CA ASP A 124 14.80 -5.71 10.87
C ASP A 124 14.56 -7.12 10.35
N MET A 125 13.33 -7.65 10.47
CA MET A 125 12.97 -8.94 9.86
C MET A 125 13.20 -8.95 8.36
N MET A 126 12.80 -7.88 7.65
CA MET A 126 13.03 -7.79 6.21
C MET A 126 14.53 -7.80 5.89
N PHE A 127 15.33 -7.04 6.62
CA PHE A 127 16.79 -7.01 6.39
C PHE A 127 17.45 -8.33 6.75
N THR A 128 17.03 -8.98 7.83
CA THR A 128 17.53 -10.32 8.20
C THR A 128 17.24 -11.33 7.09
N SER A 129 16.01 -11.35 6.56
CA SER A 129 15.66 -12.25 5.44
C SER A 129 16.47 -11.95 4.17
N LEU A 130 16.75 -10.68 3.87
CA LEU A 130 17.60 -10.31 2.74
C LEU A 130 19.07 -10.70 2.97
N GLU A 131 19.59 -10.58 4.19
CA GLU A 131 20.94 -11.01 4.56
C GLU A 131 21.07 -12.54 4.49
N GLU A 132 20.05 -13.30 4.93
CA GLU A 132 19.99 -14.75 4.79
C GLU A 132 19.98 -15.18 3.33
N ALA A 133 19.13 -14.57 2.49
CA ALA A 133 19.09 -14.83 1.06
C ALA A 133 20.44 -14.50 0.37
N ALA A 134 21.10 -13.42 0.79
CA ALA A 134 22.43 -13.08 0.29
C ALA A 134 23.48 -14.13 0.71
N ARG A 135 23.41 -14.66 1.91
CA ARG A 135 24.30 -15.76 2.37
C ARG A 135 24.06 -17.06 1.62
N GLU A 136 22.80 -17.44 1.40
CA GLU A 136 22.45 -18.63 0.63
C GLU A 136 22.95 -18.54 -0.81
N SER A 137 22.94 -17.34 -1.40
CA SER A 137 23.45 -17.11 -2.76
C SER A 137 24.94 -17.44 -2.91
N VAL A 138 25.73 -17.36 -1.83
CA VAL A 138 27.17 -17.75 -1.85
C VAL A 138 27.33 -19.22 -2.21
N GLY A 139 26.51 -20.10 -1.64
CA GLY A 139 26.52 -21.53 -1.99
C GLY A 139 26.20 -21.78 -3.47
N TYR A 140 25.31 -20.97 -4.03
CA TYR A 140 24.99 -21.02 -5.46
C TYR A 140 26.17 -20.58 -6.31
N TYR A 141 26.85 -19.48 -5.97
CA TYR A 141 28.05 -19.00 -6.69
C TYR A 141 29.18 -19.99 -6.65
N GLN A 142 29.39 -20.67 -5.51
CA GLN A 142 30.39 -21.77 -5.40
C GLN A 142 30.03 -22.94 -6.31
N SER A 143 28.76 -23.34 -6.38
CA SER A 143 28.32 -24.44 -7.24
C SER A 143 28.45 -24.12 -8.74
N MET A 144 28.39 -22.83 -9.11
CA MET A 144 28.63 -22.34 -10.47
C MET A 144 30.11 -22.23 -10.84
N GLY A 145 31.03 -22.52 -9.90
CA GLY A 145 32.47 -22.48 -10.14
C GLY A 145 33.08 -21.08 -10.16
N MET A 146 32.42 -20.10 -9.54
CA MET A 146 32.97 -18.75 -9.39
C MET A 146 34.21 -18.78 -8.49
N SER A 147 35.19 -17.94 -8.82
CA SER A 147 36.39 -17.80 -8.02
C SER A 147 36.09 -17.15 -6.67
N GLN A 148 36.90 -17.45 -5.64
CA GLN A 148 36.71 -16.87 -4.31
C GLN A 148 36.73 -15.33 -4.33
N THR A 149 37.56 -14.73 -5.19
CA THR A 149 37.62 -13.27 -5.35
C THR A 149 36.34 -12.66 -5.91
N GLU A 150 35.66 -13.36 -6.83
CA GLU A 150 34.36 -12.92 -7.36
C GLU A 150 33.26 -13.06 -6.34
N ILE A 151 33.27 -14.12 -5.54
CA ILE A 151 32.32 -14.34 -4.44
C ILE A 151 32.48 -13.27 -3.38
N ASP A 152 33.71 -12.96 -2.96
CA ASP A 152 33.99 -11.93 -1.95
C ASP A 152 33.54 -10.54 -2.45
N ALA A 153 33.75 -10.24 -3.73
CA ALA A 153 33.27 -9.01 -4.35
C ALA A 153 31.73 -8.92 -4.36
N ALA A 154 31.05 -10.03 -4.69
CA ALA A 154 29.58 -10.10 -4.67
C ALA A 154 29.02 -9.92 -3.26
N VAL A 155 29.62 -10.57 -2.26
CA VAL A 155 29.21 -10.43 -0.83
C VAL A 155 29.38 -9.00 -0.37
N LYS A 156 30.51 -8.35 -0.69
CA LYS A 156 30.76 -6.95 -0.35
C LYS A 156 29.75 -6.02 -1.00
N SER A 157 29.49 -6.22 -2.29
CA SER A 157 28.49 -5.44 -3.03
C SER A 157 27.09 -5.58 -2.43
N ASN A 158 26.67 -6.80 -2.08
CA ASN A 158 25.38 -7.05 -1.42
C ASN A 158 25.30 -6.35 -0.05
N ALA A 159 26.36 -6.40 0.75
CA ALA A 159 26.39 -5.74 2.06
C ALA A 159 26.29 -4.21 1.93
N GLU A 160 26.99 -3.61 0.96
CA GLU A 160 26.89 -2.18 0.65
C GLU A 160 25.48 -1.80 0.17
N MET A 161 24.88 -2.61 -0.71
CA MET A 161 23.51 -2.40 -1.18
C MET A 161 22.50 -2.45 -0.02
N LEU A 162 22.58 -3.43 0.86
CA LEU A 162 21.70 -3.55 2.03
C LEU A 162 21.86 -2.35 2.97
N ARG A 163 23.08 -1.87 3.16
CA ARG A 163 23.34 -0.66 3.96
C ARG A 163 22.70 0.59 3.34
N MET A 164 22.83 0.76 2.02
CA MET A 164 22.17 1.86 1.30
C MET A 164 20.66 1.75 1.37
N MET A 165 20.09 0.55 1.19
CA MET A 165 18.65 0.32 1.32
C MET A 165 18.14 0.71 2.70
N ARG A 166 18.84 0.35 3.77
CA ARG A 166 18.48 0.70 5.14
C ARG A 166 18.45 2.23 5.37
N LEU A 167 19.39 2.95 4.75
CA LEU A 167 19.46 4.42 4.83
C LEU A 167 18.33 5.10 4.05
N ILE A 168 17.99 4.58 2.86
CA ILE A 168 16.97 5.17 1.98
C ILE A 168 15.54 4.81 2.41
N MET A 169 15.36 3.70 3.13
CA MET A 169 14.07 3.14 3.47
C MET A 169 13.09 4.12 4.14
N PRO A 170 13.47 4.95 5.13
CA PRO A 170 12.54 5.91 5.72
C PRO A 170 12.00 6.90 4.68
N GLY A 171 12.87 7.39 3.78
CA GLY A 171 12.47 8.27 2.69
C GLY A 171 11.57 7.58 1.67
N ALA A 172 11.80 6.31 1.39
CA ALA A 172 10.99 5.53 0.47
C ALA A 172 9.51 5.44 0.92
N PHE A 173 9.22 5.30 2.21
CA PHE A 173 7.85 5.31 2.72
C PHE A 173 7.12 6.62 2.44
N PHE A 174 7.80 7.77 2.55
CA PHE A 174 7.23 9.07 2.21
C PHE A 174 6.91 9.20 0.72
N LEU A 175 7.71 8.59 -0.14
CA LEU A 175 7.48 8.58 -1.58
C LEU A 175 6.42 7.55 -2.00
N CYS A 176 6.34 6.41 -1.33
CA CYS A 176 5.36 5.38 -1.64
C CYS A 176 3.92 5.81 -1.32
N ALA A 177 3.71 6.57 -0.24
CA ALA A 177 2.37 6.96 0.18
C ALA A 177 1.58 7.74 -0.89
N PRO A 178 2.11 8.81 -1.52
CA PRO A 178 1.42 9.48 -2.62
C PRO A 178 1.25 8.60 -3.86
N ILE A 179 2.17 7.68 -4.14
CA ILE A 179 2.05 6.73 -5.25
C ILE A 179 0.87 5.78 -5.00
N ILE A 180 0.78 5.20 -3.82
CA ILE A 180 -0.33 4.32 -3.42
C ILE A 180 -1.67 5.07 -3.50
N ALA A 181 -1.73 6.28 -2.95
CA ALA A 181 -2.92 7.13 -3.01
C ALA A 181 -3.32 7.44 -4.47
N PHE A 182 -2.34 7.75 -5.32
CA PHE A 182 -2.56 8.05 -6.74
C PHE A 182 -3.08 6.86 -7.53
N VAL A 183 -2.47 5.69 -7.37
CA VAL A 183 -2.90 4.46 -8.04
C VAL A 183 -4.34 4.12 -7.64
N ASN A 184 -4.66 4.18 -6.34
CA ASN A 184 -6.02 3.93 -5.86
C ASN A 184 -7.02 4.98 -6.39
N TYR A 185 -6.64 6.26 -6.43
CA TYR A 185 -7.47 7.31 -7.02
C TYR A 185 -7.75 7.06 -8.50
N LEU A 186 -6.73 6.75 -9.31
CA LEU A 186 -6.89 6.46 -10.74
C LEU A 186 -7.79 5.24 -10.96
N ALA A 187 -7.60 4.18 -10.19
CA ALA A 187 -8.40 2.97 -10.26
C ALA A 187 -9.87 3.26 -9.87
N ALA A 188 -10.09 3.94 -8.74
CA ALA A 188 -11.42 4.35 -8.30
C ALA A 188 -12.12 5.24 -9.34
N ARG A 189 -11.43 6.27 -9.84
CA ARG A 189 -11.93 7.17 -10.88
C ARG A 189 -12.34 6.41 -12.15
N LYS A 190 -11.47 5.51 -12.63
CA LYS A 190 -11.74 4.72 -13.85
C LYS A 190 -12.98 3.83 -13.70
N ILE A 191 -13.17 3.23 -12.52
CA ILE A 191 -14.35 2.40 -12.25
C ILE A 191 -15.60 3.27 -12.12
N LEU A 192 -15.53 4.32 -11.31
CA LEU A 192 -16.67 5.19 -11.03
C LEU A 192 -17.12 5.98 -12.28
N SER A 193 -16.20 6.38 -13.15
CA SER A 193 -16.55 7.01 -14.43
C SER A 193 -17.34 6.06 -15.33
N LYS A 194 -17.00 4.78 -15.35
CA LYS A 194 -17.81 3.76 -16.07
C LYS A 194 -19.19 3.53 -15.45
N LEU A 195 -19.35 3.87 -14.18
CA LEU A 195 -20.61 3.80 -13.44
C LEU A 195 -21.39 5.13 -13.50
N GLY A 196 -20.99 6.08 -14.38
CA GLY A 196 -21.69 7.33 -14.62
C GLY A 196 -21.35 8.48 -13.70
N ALA A 197 -20.33 8.35 -12.84
CA ALA A 197 -19.86 9.46 -12.00
C ALA A 197 -18.94 10.39 -12.81
N ALA A 198 -19.22 11.69 -12.74
CA ALA A 198 -18.36 12.73 -13.35
C ALA A 198 -17.30 13.16 -12.33
N PHE A 199 -16.05 13.23 -12.79
CA PHE A 199 -14.91 13.71 -12.00
C PHE A 199 -14.18 14.81 -12.77
N GLU A 200 -13.68 15.80 -12.04
CA GLU A 200 -12.72 16.73 -12.63
C GLU A 200 -11.46 15.98 -13.11
N GLU A 201 -11.01 16.33 -14.30
CA GLU A 201 -9.79 15.76 -14.83
C GLU A 201 -8.58 16.29 -14.05
N PHE A 202 -7.58 15.41 -13.87
CA PHE A 202 -6.28 15.88 -13.40
C PHE A 202 -5.74 16.86 -14.42
N PRO A 203 -5.35 18.08 -14.01
CA PRO A 203 -4.71 18.99 -14.93
C PRO A 203 -3.46 18.31 -15.51
N PRO A 204 -3.20 18.44 -16.81
CA PRO A 204 -1.98 17.89 -17.41
C PRO A 204 -0.75 18.43 -16.67
N PHE A 205 0.32 17.63 -16.58
CA PHE A 205 1.55 17.97 -15.86
C PHE A 205 2.09 19.37 -16.21
N THR A 206 1.83 19.84 -17.44
CA THR A 206 2.22 21.17 -17.92
C THR A 206 1.52 22.32 -17.20
N GLN A 207 0.42 22.06 -16.51
CA GLN A 207 -0.36 23.06 -15.75
C GLN A 207 -0.14 22.97 -14.23
N TRP A 208 0.75 22.10 -13.80
CA TRP A 208 1.11 22.00 -12.39
C TRP A 208 1.95 23.18 -11.97
N ASN A 209 1.32 24.18 -11.37
CA ASN A 209 2.03 25.28 -10.73
C ASN A 209 2.64 24.77 -9.40
N VAL A 210 3.93 24.50 -9.43
CA VAL A 210 4.70 24.27 -8.21
C VAL A 210 4.80 25.62 -7.50
N PRO A 211 4.36 25.75 -6.23
CA PRO A 211 4.46 26.99 -5.49
C PRO A 211 5.92 27.46 -5.47
N GLY A 212 6.15 28.75 -5.74
CA GLY A 212 7.50 29.30 -5.91
C GLY A 212 8.46 29.09 -4.70
N TRP A 213 7.90 28.88 -3.50
CA TRP A 213 8.70 28.54 -2.30
C TRP A 213 9.33 27.14 -2.37
N MET A 214 8.86 26.27 -3.25
CA MET A 214 9.39 24.91 -3.43
C MET A 214 10.52 24.85 -4.46
N LEU A 215 10.74 25.95 -5.21
CA LEU A 215 11.75 26.09 -6.28
C LEU A 215 13.01 26.82 -5.81
N TRP A 216 13.04 27.29 -4.55
CA TRP A 216 14.18 28.00 -4.01
C TRP A 216 14.96 27.08 -3.06
N PRO A 217 16.28 26.84 -3.31
CA PRO A 217 17.17 26.12 -2.40
C PRO A 217 17.42 26.89 -1.12
#